data_146448ea348e19234e9f93eec1e9678b
#
_entry.id   146448ea348e19234e9f93eec1e9678b
#
_cell.length_a   1.000
_cell.length_b   1.000
_cell.length_c   1.000
_cell.angle_alpha   90.00
_cell.angle_beta   90.00
_cell.angle_gamma   90.00
#
_symmetry.space_group_name_H-M   'P 1'
#
loop_
_entity.id
_entity.type
_entity.pdbx_description
1 polymer ?
#
loop_
_entity_poly.entity_id
_entity_poly.type
_entity_poly.pdbx_seq_one_letter_code
_entity_poly.pdbx_strand_id
1 'polypeptide(L)'
;FFTGRDQSQGLTGWWAQQFGTHNFAAHGGFCSVNMAAAGIYTMGGAFWEFGSPDWERTRLFMIFGVAEDHDSNPIKMGLSRLKERGAKVVAVNPVRTGYNAIADEWVSITPGTDGLFVLALIHELFTAGKIDK
;
A
#
# COMPACT_ATOMS: atom_id res chain seq x y z
N PHE A 1 19.56 -7.30 -15.68
CA PHE A 1 18.66 -8.36 -15.24
C PHE A 1 17.81 -7.87 -14.07
N PHE A 2 16.52 -8.00 -14.19
CA PHE A 2 15.56 -7.53 -13.17
C PHE A 2 14.66 -8.70 -12.76
N THR A 3 14.51 -8.95 -11.46
CA THR A 3 13.72 -10.08 -10.96
C THR A 3 12.58 -9.64 -10.07
N GLY A 4 11.51 -10.44 -10.04
CA GLY A 4 10.44 -10.32 -9.09
C GLY A 4 10.85 -10.68 -7.66
N ARG A 5 9.91 -10.61 -6.74
CA ARG A 5 10.07 -11.01 -5.35
C ARG A 5 9.64 -12.47 -5.20
N ASP A 6 10.59 -13.37 -5.33
CA ASP A 6 10.37 -14.79 -5.10
C ASP A 6 11.58 -15.46 -4.45
N GLN A 7 11.43 -16.70 -4.05
CA GLN A 7 12.51 -17.45 -3.39
C GLN A 7 13.64 -17.83 -4.35
N SER A 8 13.45 -17.70 -5.65
CA SER A 8 14.46 -18.02 -6.67
C SER A 8 15.47 -16.89 -6.89
N GLN A 9 15.34 -15.74 -6.20
CA GLN A 9 16.25 -14.59 -6.38
C GLN A 9 17.72 -14.94 -6.18
N GLY A 10 18.03 -15.85 -5.25
CA GLY A 10 19.41 -16.35 -5.05
C GLY A 10 19.94 -17.05 -6.27
N LEU A 11 19.16 -17.91 -6.90
CA LEU A 11 19.52 -18.63 -8.11
C LEU A 11 19.66 -17.68 -9.31
N THR A 12 18.73 -16.76 -9.48
CA THR A 12 18.76 -15.80 -10.59
C THR A 12 19.89 -14.79 -10.44
N GLY A 13 20.25 -14.40 -9.21
CA GLY A 13 21.42 -13.59 -8.93
C GLY A 13 22.73 -14.32 -9.26
N TRP A 14 22.84 -15.56 -8.84
CA TRP A 14 23.97 -16.42 -9.21
C TRP A 14 24.07 -16.60 -10.73
N TRP A 15 22.95 -16.86 -11.40
CA TRP A 15 22.93 -16.98 -12.86
C TRP A 15 23.41 -15.71 -13.55
N ALA A 16 22.98 -14.54 -13.10
CA ALA A 16 23.43 -13.25 -13.63
C ALA A 16 24.95 -13.08 -13.51
N GLN A 17 25.52 -13.48 -12.37
CA GLN A 17 26.98 -13.47 -12.18
C GLN A 17 27.70 -14.42 -13.16
N GLN A 18 27.18 -15.64 -13.37
CA GLN A 18 27.74 -16.60 -14.32
C GLN A 18 27.63 -16.08 -15.77
N PHE A 19 26.58 -15.36 -16.08
CA PHE A 19 26.42 -14.68 -17.37
C PHE A 19 27.41 -13.51 -17.53
N GLY A 20 28.03 -13.05 -16.45
CA GLY A 20 29.05 -12.00 -16.48
C GLY A 20 28.48 -10.57 -16.39
N THR A 21 27.23 -10.39 -15.92
CA THR A 21 26.65 -9.06 -15.74
C THR A 21 26.58 -8.67 -14.27
N HIS A 22 26.98 -7.43 -13.99
CA HIS A 22 26.75 -6.78 -12.71
C HIS A 22 25.41 -6.00 -12.66
N ASN A 23 24.72 -5.88 -13.80
CA ASN A 23 23.43 -5.20 -13.91
C ASN A 23 22.31 -6.13 -13.44
N PHE A 24 22.22 -6.31 -12.14
CA PHE A 24 21.21 -7.10 -11.48
C PHE A 24 20.46 -6.26 -10.45
N ALA A 25 19.14 -6.32 -10.50
CA ALA A 25 18.27 -5.69 -9.52
C ALA A 25 17.14 -6.63 -9.12
N ALA A 26 16.96 -6.81 -7.83
CA ALA A 26 15.86 -7.57 -7.25
C ALA A 26 14.79 -6.66 -6.69
N HIS A 27 13.53 -7.07 -6.78
CA HIS A 27 12.37 -6.33 -6.30
C HIS A 27 12.50 -5.84 -4.85
N GLY A 28 13.14 -6.63 -3.98
CA GLY A 28 13.34 -6.25 -2.58
C GLY A 28 14.03 -4.91 -2.37
N GLY A 29 14.96 -4.53 -3.26
CA GLY A 29 15.65 -3.25 -3.20
C GLY A 29 14.76 -2.03 -3.49
N PHE A 30 13.66 -2.22 -4.20
CA PHE A 30 12.76 -1.13 -4.61
C PHE A 30 11.51 -1.01 -3.75
N CYS A 31 10.98 -2.13 -3.26
CA CYS A 31 9.74 -2.18 -2.50
C CYS A 31 10.00 -2.34 -1.00
N SER A 32 10.60 -3.44 -0.64
CA SER A 32 10.72 -3.85 0.76
C SER A 32 11.63 -2.95 1.57
N VAL A 33 12.68 -2.40 0.98
CA VAL A 33 13.59 -1.45 1.65
C VAL A 33 12.87 -0.14 1.94
N ASN A 34 12.07 0.37 1.02
CA ASN A 34 11.28 1.58 1.25
C ASN A 34 10.27 1.40 2.38
N MET A 35 9.59 0.26 2.41
CA MET A 35 8.64 -0.06 3.47
C MET A 35 9.32 -0.20 4.83
N ALA A 36 10.47 -0.88 4.88
CA ALA A 36 11.25 -1.02 6.10
C ALA A 36 11.78 0.33 6.60
N ALA A 37 12.28 1.17 5.71
CA ALA A 37 12.74 2.52 6.04
C ALA A 37 11.59 3.38 6.58
N ALA A 38 10.44 3.36 5.92
CA ALA A 38 9.25 4.07 6.40
C ALA A 38 8.85 3.61 7.81
N GLY A 39 8.84 2.30 8.07
CA GLY A 39 8.55 1.75 9.39
C GLY A 39 9.53 2.21 10.47
N ILE A 40 10.83 2.20 10.17
CA ILE A 40 11.88 2.66 11.10
C ILE A 40 11.66 4.13 11.47
N TYR A 41 11.42 5.00 10.49
CA TYR A 41 11.27 6.43 10.73
C TYR A 41 9.92 6.84 11.34
N THR A 42 8.87 6.05 11.18
CA THR A 42 7.55 6.40 11.70
C THR A 42 7.16 5.64 12.97
N MET A 43 7.55 4.38 13.08
CA MET A 43 7.13 3.49 14.17
C MET A 43 8.31 2.92 14.97
N GLY A 44 9.55 3.23 14.59
CA GLY A 44 10.76 2.78 15.28
C GLY A 44 11.17 1.33 14.98
N GLY A 45 10.58 0.68 13.99
CA GLY A 45 10.93 -0.68 13.62
C GLY A 45 10.65 -1.00 12.16
N ALA A 46 11.43 -1.91 11.58
CA ALA A 46 11.20 -2.41 10.23
C ALA A 46 10.20 -3.56 10.28
N PHE A 47 9.00 -3.31 9.80
CA PHE A 47 7.93 -4.31 9.74
C PHE A 47 7.67 -4.73 8.29
N TRP A 48 7.52 -6.02 8.07
CA TRP A 48 7.08 -6.59 6.81
C TRP A 48 5.56 -6.78 6.78
N GLU A 49 4.96 -6.88 7.95
CA GLU A 49 3.53 -7.04 8.14
C GLU A 49 3.05 -6.00 9.13
N PHE A 50 2.05 -5.22 8.74
CA PHE A 50 1.48 -4.16 9.57
C PHE A 50 0.23 -4.61 10.34
N GLY A 51 -0.02 -5.92 10.38
CA GLY A 51 -1.20 -6.49 10.99
C GLY A 51 -2.44 -6.42 10.10
N SER A 52 -3.57 -6.75 10.68
CA SER A 52 -4.87 -6.66 10.01
C SER A 52 -5.58 -5.36 10.40
N PRO A 53 -6.35 -4.76 9.48
CA PRO A 53 -7.24 -3.67 9.83
C PRO A 53 -8.25 -4.09 10.91
N ASP A 54 -8.65 -3.17 11.77
CA ASP A 54 -9.75 -3.41 12.71
C ASP A 54 -11.09 -3.32 11.97
N TRP A 55 -11.49 -4.42 11.37
CA TRP A 55 -12.72 -4.51 10.58
C TRP A 55 -13.98 -4.26 11.39
N GLU A 56 -13.93 -4.42 12.72
CA GLU A 56 -15.09 -4.26 13.59
C GLU A 56 -15.31 -2.82 14.05
N ARG A 57 -14.26 -2.01 14.12
CA ARG A 57 -14.34 -0.64 14.67
C ARG A 57 -14.08 0.45 13.65
N THR A 58 -13.43 0.12 12.54
CA THR A 58 -13.11 1.07 11.48
C THR A 58 -14.38 1.74 10.95
N ARG A 59 -14.38 3.07 10.90
CA ARG A 59 -15.47 3.90 10.35
C ARG A 59 -15.10 4.58 9.05
N LEU A 60 -13.81 4.80 8.83
CA LEU A 60 -13.24 5.30 7.59
C LEU A 60 -12.11 4.37 7.16
N PHE A 61 -12.19 3.86 5.97
CA PHE A 61 -11.15 3.02 5.37
C PHE A 61 -10.65 3.65 4.08
N MET A 62 -9.37 3.96 4.04
CA MET A 62 -8.73 4.51 2.85
C MET A 62 -7.84 3.44 2.22
N ILE A 63 -8.02 3.19 0.93
CA ILE A 63 -7.23 2.22 0.17
C ILE A 63 -6.44 2.93 -0.92
N PHE A 64 -5.13 2.76 -0.92
CA PHE A 64 -4.20 3.43 -1.84
C PHE A 64 -3.59 2.43 -2.80
N GLY A 65 -3.77 2.66 -4.10
CA GLY A 65 -3.06 1.96 -5.16
C GLY A 65 -3.25 0.45 -5.23
N VAL A 66 -4.22 -0.10 -4.52
CA VAL A 66 -4.47 -1.55 -4.53
C VAL A 66 -5.17 -1.91 -5.82
N ALA A 67 -4.51 -2.71 -6.62
CA ALA A 67 -5.09 -3.26 -7.82
C ALA A 67 -6.21 -4.25 -7.48
N GLU A 68 -7.13 -4.38 -8.41
CA GLU A 68 -8.13 -5.43 -8.35
C GLU A 68 -7.43 -6.78 -8.33
N ASP A 69 -7.74 -7.55 -7.30
CA ASP A 69 -7.28 -8.90 -7.22
C ASP A 69 -8.45 -9.86 -7.52
N HIS A 70 -8.09 -10.98 -8.11
CA HIS A 70 -9.05 -12.02 -8.46
C HIS A 70 -9.70 -12.61 -7.20
N ASP A 71 -10.73 -13.32 -7.35
CA ASP A 71 -11.84 -13.74 -6.48
C ASP A 71 -11.57 -14.17 -5.03
N SER A 72 -10.34 -14.23 -4.53
CA SER A 72 -10.02 -14.75 -3.20
C SER A 72 -9.39 -13.74 -2.23
N ASN A 73 -9.51 -12.45 -2.49
CA ASN A 73 -8.84 -11.44 -1.68
C ASN A 73 -9.58 -11.18 -0.36
N PRO A 74 -8.93 -11.39 0.81
CA PRO A 74 -9.53 -11.11 2.12
C PRO A 74 -9.99 -9.65 2.28
N ILE A 75 -9.40 -8.71 1.55
CA ILE A 75 -9.80 -7.30 1.57
C ILE A 75 -11.24 -7.13 1.08
N LYS A 76 -11.67 -7.87 0.05
CA LYS A 76 -13.07 -7.82 -0.42
C LYS A 76 -14.05 -8.17 0.69
N MET A 77 -13.75 -9.21 1.44
CA MET A 77 -14.59 -9.62 2.58
C MET A 77 -14.61 -8.56 3.69
N GLY A 78 -13.45 -7.97 3.98
CA GLY A 78 -13.34 -6.89 4.95
C GLY A 78 -14.12 -5.64 4.51
N LEU A 79 -14.00 -5.23 3.26
CA LEU A 79 -14.74 -4.10 2.70
C LEU A 79 -16.25 -4.33 2.73
N SER A 80 -16.72 -5.53 2.42
CA SER A 80 -18.14 -5.88 2.52
C SER A 80 -18.66 -5.66 3.93
N ARG A 81 -17.97 -6.19 4.93
CA ARG A 81 -18.32 -6.00 6.36
C ARG A 81 -18.32 -4.53 6.78
N LEU A 82 -17.34 -3.76 6.33
CA LEU A 82 -17.27 -2.33 6.61
C LEU A 82 -18.47 -1.60 6.03
N LYS A 83 -18.83 -1.89 4.78
CA LYS A 83 -19.98 -1.25 4.12
C LYS A 83 -21.31 -1.65 4.76
N GLU A 84 -21.50 -2.91 5.13
CA GLU A 84 -22.69 -3.38 5.88
C GLU A 84 -22.87 -2.63 7.20
N ARG A 85 -21.79 -2.20 7.83
CA ARG A 85 -21.79 -1.41 9.06
C ARG A 85 -21.88 0.10 8.83
N GLY A 86 -21.94 0.54 7.58
CA GLY A 86 -21.99 1.96 7.24
C GLY A 86 -20.66 2.70 7.35
N ALA A 87 -19.53 1.98 7.38
CA ALA A 87 -18.22 2.61 7.31
C ALA A 87 -17.98 3.20 5.91
N LYS A 88 -17.33 4.35 5.86
CA LYS A 88 -16.98 5.01 4.61
C LYS A 88 -15.70 4.42 4.02
N VAL A 89 -15.72 4.13 2.74
CA VAL A 89 -14.58 3.63 1.99
C VAL A 89 -14.15 4.66 0.96
N VAL A 90 -12.90 5.08 1.02
CA VAL A 90 -12.29 6.01 0.07
C VAL A 90 -11.17 5.28 -0.67
N ALA A 91 -11.23 5.27 -1.99
CA ALA A 91 -10.19 4.71 -2.81
C ALA A 91 -9.36 5.82 -3.47
N VAL A 92 -8.05 5.74 -3.30
CA VAL A 92 -7.09 6.68 -3.89
C VAL A 92 -6.29 5.93 -4.95
N ASN A 93 -6.51 6.25 -6.21
CA ASN A 93 -5.88 5.54 -7.31
C ASN A 93 -5.92 6.40 -8.59
N PRO A 94 -4.91 6.39 -9.44
CA PRO A 94 -4.93 7.10 -10.71
C PRO A 94 -5.99 6.57 -11.70
N VAL A 95 -6.39 5.32 -11.56
CA VAL A 95 -7.35 4.66 -12.47
C VAL A 95 -8.54 4.14 -11.67
N ARG A 96 -9.75 4.38 -12.17
CA ARG A 96 -10.99 3.91 -11.53
C ARG A 96 -11.31 2.47 -11.95
N THR A 97 -10.72 1.52 -11.26
CA THR A 97 -10.91 0.08 -11.47
C THR A 97 -11.10 -0.64 -10.14
N GLY A 98 -11.60 -1.85 -10.16
CA GLY A 98 -11.68 -2.75 -9.02
C GLY A 98 -12.26 -2.10 -7.77
N TYR A 99 -11.50 -2.02 -6.71
CA TYR A 99 -11.95 -1.44 -5.43
C TYR A 99 -12.43 0.01 -5.53
N ASN A 100 -11.95 0.76 -6.52
CA ASN A 100 -12.38 2.14 -6.76
C ASN A 100 -13.83 2.21 -7.25
N ALA A 101 -14.34 1.13 -7.86
CA ALA A 101 -15.71 1.06 -8.34
C ALA A 101 -16.71 0.80 -7.20
N ILE A 102 -16.28 0.16 -6.12
CA ILE A 102 -17.12 -0.17 -4.96
C ILE A 102 -16.92 0.80 -3.78
N ALA A 103 -15.93 1.66 -3.84
CA ALA A 103 -15.71 2.70 -2.84
C ALA A 103 -16.83 3.75 -2.87
N ASP A 104 -17.07 4.39 -1.74
CA ASP A 104 -18.04 5.49 -1.63
C ASP A 104 -17.49 6.77 -2.28
N GLU A 105 -16.18 6.95 -2.24
CA GLU A 105 -15.46 8.01 -2.94
C GLU A 105 -14.23 7.46 -3.64
N TRP A 106 -13.96 8.00 -4.81
CA TRP A 106 -12.72 7.77 -5.54
C TRP A 106 -11.99 9.08 -5.73
N VAL A 107 -10.76 9.12 -5.23
CA VAL A 107 -9.83 10.24 -5.41
C VAL A 107 -8.87 9.87 -6.54
N SER A 108 -9.01 10.53 -7.67
CA SER A 108 -8.07 10.42 -8.78
C SER A 108 -6.78 11.14 -8.42
N ILE A 109 -5.71 10.38 -8.31
CA ILE A 109 -4.41 10.91 -7.93
C ILE A 109 -3.42 10.82 -9.10
N THR A 110 -2.59 11.84 -9.26
CA THR A 110 -1.47 11.77 -10.19
C THR A 110 -0.40 10.80 -9.64
N PRO A 111 0.08 9.83 -10.44
CA PRO A 111 1.12 8.91 -9.99
C PRO A 111 2.33 9.65 -9.39
N GLY A 112 2.80 9.17 -8.24
CA GLY A 112 3.91 9.75 -7.50
C GLY A 112 3.55 10.89 -6.55
N THR A 113 2.27 11.27 -6.42
CA THR A 113 1.83 12.35 -5.52
C THR A 113 1.12 11.86 -4.26
N ASP A 114 1.13 10.57 -3.98
CA ASP A 114 0.48 9.98 -2.79
C ASP A 114 0.99 10.61 -1.49
N GLY A 115 2.29 10.81 -1.37
CA GLY A 115 2.90 11.46 -0.21
C GLY A 115 2.42 12.90 -0.02
N LEU A 116 2.27 13.67 -1.10
CA LEU A 116 1.74 15.03 -1.05
C LEU A 116 0.27 15.04 -0.60
N PHE A 117 -0.51 14.09 -1.08
CA PHE A 117 -1.91 13.95 -0.67
C PHE A 117 -2.02 13.65 0.82
N VAL A 118 -1.21 12.71 1.34
CA VAL A 118 -1.19 12.40 2.78
C VAL A 118 -0.74 13.60 3.61
N LEU A 119 0.28 14.36 3.16
CA LEU A 119 0.71 15.58 3.83
C LEU A 119 -0.38 16.65 3.84
N ALA A 120 -1.16 16.78 2.77
CA ALA A 120 -2.30 17.68 2.73
C ALA A 120 -3.38 17.28 3.73
N LEU A 121 -3.69 15.99 3.87
CA LEU A 121 -4.63 15.50 4.89
C LEU A 121 -4.14 15.81 6.31
N ILE A 122 -2.85 15.61 6.56
CA ILE A 122 -2.23 15.95 7.85
C ILE A 122 -2.35 17.45 8.12
N HIS A 123 -2.06 18.28 7.12
CA HIS A 123 -2.20 19.74 7.24
C HIS A 123 -3.62 20.17 7.61
N GLU A 124 -4.61 19.60 6.95
CA GLU A 124 -6.02 19.88 7.26
C GLU A 124 -6.42 19.47 8.69
N LEU A 125 -5.93 18.32 9.16
CA LEU A 125 -6.15 17.88 10.54
C LEU A 125 -5.52 18.84 11.56
N PHE A 126 -4.30 19.31 11.28
CA PHE A 126 -3.62 20.31 12.11
C PHE A 126 -4.41 21.62 12.16
N THR A 127 -4.80 22.13 10.99
CA THR A 127 -5.53 23.39 10.86
C THR A 127 -6.90 23.32 11.54
N ALA A 128 -7.56 22.16 11.46
CA ALA A 128 -8.84 21.93 12.14
C ALA A 128 -8.73 21.64 13.65
N GLY A 129 -7.51 21.58 14.20
CA GLY A 129 -7.29 21.27 15.62
C GLY A 129 -7.67 19.82 16.01
N LYS A 130 -7.75 18.92 15.03
CA LYS A 130 -8.13 17.51 15.22
C LYS A 130 -6.92 16.60 15.37
N ILE A 131 -6.02 17.00 16.25
CA ILE A 131 -4.81 16.23 16.55
C ILE A 131 -5.04 15.53 17.88
N ASP A 132 -4.80 14.23 17.91
CA ASP A 132 -4.72 13.47 19.14
C ASP A 132 -3.39 13.79 19.83
N LYS A 133 -3.43 14.16 21.13
CA LYS A 133 -2.24 14.58 21.90
C LYS A 133 -1.79 13.50 22.84
#